data_42b3859b3a407c5e06a59e7748850d65
#
_entry.id   42b3859b3a407c5e06a59e7748850d65
#
_cell.length_a   1.000
_cell.length_b   1.000
_cell.length_c   1.000
_cell.angle_alpha   90.00
_cell.angle_beta   90.00
_cell.angle_gamma   90.00
#
_symmetry.space_group_name_H-M   'P 1'
#
loop_
_entity.id
_entity.type
_entity.pdbx_description
1 polymer ?
#
loop_
_entity_poly.entity_id
_entity_poly.type
_entity_poly.pdbx_seq_one_letter_code
_entity_poly.pdbx_strand_id
1 'polypeptide(L)'
;MKNEKTVVDIDYAEAIVPKSARRGIVTMFMIMLGFTFFSASMWVGQQLADGLDFQGFVVSMIVGGVILSLYTGLLGYVGAETGMSLDLLARKAFGGKGSYLPSAMISFTQIGWFGVGIAMFAIPVANELLGGSKTAEWALVIVAGICMTASAYFGIKSLTIVSYIAVPMVAVLGTVAMILAVMRGDGTIVDQFAKSSGTLTVIGGAGLVVGSFVSGGTATPNFSRFAKSGKVGAITTVIAFFIGNSLMFFFGGVSSVYVGGNDIFEVMINLGLFYLAILVLGLNIWTTNDNALYSAGLGLANIFGQKKKPMVLVSGIIGTVLAVWLYWNFCGWLNILNCTLPPVGIILVLGYFLNKEKYQDVEVSENVNWFAVIGVVLGAVVANLVHWGIASINGMVVAAVCYLIGRAVEKKKSVISTQNNRTKAHQLVELMGFFLCMKCRRSLRARRVEHDRRQRDIDRAGRGDHSAECDAGDAKRSLLPELSRREHDARDGQKKQQYRDPKLHTTAPFFTPPQGGRRRSCRCTT
;
A
#
# COMPACT_ATOMS: atom_id res chain seq x y z
N MET A 1 -34.01 15.68 10.85
CA MET A 1 -32.67 15.10 10.67
C MET A 1 -32.84 13.73 10.04
N LYS A 2 -32.61 13.62 8.74
CA LYS A 2 -32.66 12.34 8.02
C LYS A 2 -31.43 11.52 8.42
N ASN A 3 -31.63 10.34 8.99
CA ASN A 3 -30.60 9.32 9.16
C ASN A 3 -30.10 8.93 7.75
N GLU A 4 -29.05 9.57 7.26
CA GLU A 4 -28.25 9.00 6.19
C GLU A 4 -27.59 7.75 6.77
N LYS A 5 -28.14 6.59 6.42
CA LYS A 5 -27.42 5.32 6.53
C LYS A 5 -26.18 5.49 5.66
N THR A 6 -25.05 5.78 6.28
CA THR A 6 -23.74 5.71 5.64
C THR A 6 -23.63 4.32 5.05
N VAL A 7 -23.82 4.23 3.73
CA VAL A 7 -23.55 2.99 2.99
C VAL A 7 -22.06 2.71 3.17
N VAL A 8 -21.74 1.79 4.07
CA VAL A 8 -20.36 1.36 4.31
C VAL A 8 -19.82 0.87 2.98
N ASP A 9 -18.81 1.55 2.44
CA ASP A 9 -18.13 1.12 1.22
C ASP A 9 -17.47 -0.23 1.51
N ILE A 10 -18.04 -1.31 0.93
CA ILE A 10 -17.59 -2.69 1.14
C ILE A 10 -16.12 -2.88 0.73
N ASP A 11 -15.62 -2.03 -0.15
CA ASP A 11 -14.26 -2.08 -0.67
C ASP A 11 -13.26 -1.22 0.12
N TYR A 12 -13.71 -0.42 1.09
CA TYR A 12 -12.83 0.42 1.92
C TYR A 12 -11.85 1.26 1.10
N ALA A 13 -12.34 1.95 0.05
CA ALA A 13 -11.47 2.70 -0.88
C ALA A 13 -10.65 3.78 -0.16
N GLU A 14 -11.27 4.50 0.78
CA GLU A 14 -10.63 5.59 1.54
C GLU A 14 -10.39 5.25 3.02
N ALA A 15 -10.50 3.97 3.40
CA ALA A 15 -10.39 3.53 4.78
C ALA A 15 -9.52 2.28 4.92
N ILE A 16 -9.00 2.07 6.12
CA ILE A 16 -8.30 0.84 6.50
C ILE A 16 -9.31 -0.31 6.54
N VAL A 17 -8.98 -1.44 5.93
CA VAL A 17 -9.80 -2.66 5.99
C VAL A 17 -9.83 -3.18 7.43
N PRO A 18 -11.00 -3.21 8.10
CA PRO A 18 -11.08 -3.68 9.48
C PRO A 18 -10.80 -5.19 9.56
N LYS A 19 -10.27 -5.64 10.69
CA LYS A 19 -9.89 -7.06 10.88
C LYS A 19 -11.05 -8.04 10.63
N SER A 20 -12.30 -7.63 10.90
CA SER A 20 -13.51 -8.41 10.65
C SER A 20 -13.82 -8.66 9.17
N ALA A 21 -13.38 -7.77 8.27
CA ALA A 21 -13.57 -7.89 6.82
C ALA A 21 -12.42 -8.63 6.11
N ARG A 22 -11.36 -9.00 6.86
CA ARG A 22 -10.17 -9.63 6.29
C ARG A 22 -10.38 -11.12 6.06
N ARG A 23 -9.70 -11.66 5.03
CA ARG A 23 -9.90 -12.98 4.46
C ARG A 23 -8.76 -13.94 4.80
N GLY A 24 -9.07 -15.23 4.83
CA GLY A 24 -8.09 -16.29 5.10
C GLY A 24 -7.16 -16.56 3.91
N ILE A 25 -6.18 -17.44 4.14
CA ILE A 25 -5.11 -17.75 3.19
C ILE A 25 -5.64 -18.29 1.87
N VAL A 26 -6.62 -19.20 1.87
CA VAL A 26 -7.16 -19.81 0.64
C VAL A 26 -7.81 -18.77 -0.26
N THR A 27 -8.68 -17.92 0.30
CA THR A 27 -9.32 -16.86 -0.48
C THR A 27 -8.32 -15.87 -1.04
N MET A 28 -7.33 -15.46 -0.24
CA MET A 28 -6.28 -14.55 -0.70
C MET A 28 -5.41 -15.18 -1.78
N PHE A 29 -5.09 -16.46 -1.65
CA PHE A 29 -4.33 -17.21 -2.64
C PHE A 29 -5.06 -17.28 -3.97
N MET A 30 -6.37 -17.58 -3.97
CA MET A 30 -7.18 -17.62 -5.20
C MET A 30 -7.26 -16.24 -5.88
N ILE A 31 -7.41 -15.17 -5.12
CA ILE A 31 -7.41 -13.81 -5.67
C ILE A 31 -6.05 -13.47 -6.31
N MET A 32 -4.95 -13.79 -5.61
CA MET A 32 -3.60 -13.47 -6.11
C MET A 32 -3.20 -14.35 -7.31
N LEU A 33 -3.60 -15.63 -7.33
CA LEU A 33 -3.43 -16.49 -8.49
C LEU A 33 -4.25 -16.01 -9.70
N GLY A 34 -5.52 -15.62 -9.45
CA GLY A 34 -6.37 -15.06 -10.51
C GLY A 34 -5.77 -13.78 -11.11
N PHE A 35 -5.00 -13.02 -10.32
CA PHE A 35 -4.29 -11.86 -10.83
C PHE A 35 -3.05 -12.23 -11.65
N THR A 36 -2.31 -13.28 -11.27
CA THR A 36 -1.06 -13.67 -11.96
C THR A 36 -1.29 -14.61 -13.14
N PHE A 37 -2.45 -15.25 -13.26
CA PHE A 37 -2.80 -16.06 -14.41
C PHE A 37 -3.22 -15.14 -15.56
N PHE A 38 -2.28 -14.83 -16.45
CA PHE A 38 -2.49 -13.85 -17.51
C PHE A 38 -1.80 -14.26 -18.81
N SER A 39 -2.51 -14.13 -19.93
CA SER A 39 -2.04 -14.51 -21.28
C SER A 39 -0.78 -13.77 -21.70
N ALA A 40 -0.61 -12.49 -21.31
CA ALA A 40 0.62 -11.76 -21.62
C ALA A 40 1.88 -12.41 -20.99
N SER A 41 1.75 -13.06 -19.83
CA SER A 41 2.86 -13.84 -19.25
C SER A 41 3.16 -15.09 -20.08
N MET A 42 2.14 -15.72 -20.68
CA MET A 42 2.36 -16.86 -21.60
C MET A 42 3.12 -16.40 -22.85
N TRP A 43 2.77 -15.25 -23.41
CA TRP A 43 3.50 -14.67 -24.53
C TRP A 43 4.97 -14.33 -24.17
N VAL A 44 5.23 -13.79 -22.98
CA VAL A 44 6.60 -13.62 -22.50
C VAL A 44 7.31 -14.98 -22.36
N GLY A 45 6.62 -16.03 -21.93
CA GLY A 45 7.15 -17.39 -21.90
C GLY A 45 7.59 -17.88 -23.28
N GLN A 46 6.79 -17.63 -24.32
CA GLN A 46 7.13 -17.91 -25.71
C GLN A 46 8.37 -17.12 -26.16
N GLN A 47 8.43 -15.80 -25.87
CA GLN A 47 9.62 -14.99 -26.20
C GLN A 47 10.91 -15.49 -25.52
N LEU A 48 10.79 -15.96 -24.26
CA LEU A 48 11.92 -16.58 -23.57
C LEU A 48 12.36 -17.87 -24.24
N ALA A 49 11.41 -18.70 -24.68
CA ALA A 49 11.69 -19.96 -25.35
C ALA A 49 12.30 -19.76 -26.75
N ASP A 50 11.87 -18.74 -27.48
CA ASP A 50 12.44 -18.37 -28.78
C ASP A 50 13.87 -17.83 -28.65
N GLY A 51 14.17 -17.12 -27.56
CA GLY A 51 15.44 -16.41 -27.37
C GLY A 51 16.48 -17.18 -26.56
N LEU A 52 16.12 -18.23 -25.83
CA LEU A 52 17.00 -18.96 -24.89
C LEU A 52 16.92 -20.48 -25.11
N ASP A 53 18.01 -21.17 -24.85
CA ASP A 53 17.97 -22.61 -24.65
C ASP A 53 17.19 -22.99 -23.37
N PHE A 54 16.90 -24.27 -23.17
CA PHE A 54 16.09 -24.72 -22.03
C PHE A 54 16.69 -24.34 -20.67
N GLN A 55 18.01 -24.42 -20.53
CA GLN A 55 18.70 -24.03 -19.29
C GLN A 55 18.57 -22.52 -19.04
N GLY A 56 18.82 -21.70 -20.05
CA GLY A 56 18.66 -20.26 -20.01
C GLY A 56 17.23 -19.83 -19.69
N PHE A 57 16.24 -20.50 -20.30
CA PHE A 57 14.81 -20.31 -20.02
C PHE A 57 14.50 -20.55 -18.54
N VAL A 58 14.87 -21.71 -18.00
CA VAL A 58 14.60 -22.07 -16.60
C VAL A 58 15.33 -21.13 -15.62
N VAL A 59 16.61 -20.83 -15.87
CA VAL A 59 17.39 -19.93 -14.99
C VAL A 59 16.82 -18.51 -15.02
N SER A 60 16.48 -17.98 -16.19
CA SER A 60 15.86 -16.65 -16.33
C SER A 60 14.54 -16.57 -15.58
N MET A 61 13.70 -17.61 -15.71
CA MET A 61 12.41 -17.69 -15.04
C MET A 61 12.58 -17.76 -13.51
N ILE A 62 13.51 -18.55 -12.99
CA ILE A 62 13.78 -18.65 -11.54
C ILE A 62 14.31 -17.32 -11.01
N VAL A 63 15.35 -16.75 -11.63
CA VAL A 63 15.97 -15.51 -11.17
C VAL A 63 14.98 -14.34 -11.20
N GLY A 64 14.34 -14.14 -12.35
CA GLY A 64 13.32 -13.07 -12.50
C GLY A 64 12.11 -13.30 -11.60
N GLY A 65 11.66 -14.55 -11.47
CA GLY A 65 10.54 -14.93 -10.59
C GLY A 65 10.85 -14.70 -9.12
N VAL A 66 12.05 -14.99 -8.64
CA VAL A 66 12.48 -14.68 -7.27
C VAL A 66 12.50 -13.18 -7.02
N ILE A 67 13.08 -12.39 -7.92
CA ILE A 67 13.12 -10.92 -7.82
C ILE A 67 11.70 -10.36 -7.74
N LEU A 68 10.84 -10.74 -8.68
CA LEU A 68 9.46 -10.26 -8.76
C LEU A 68 8.65 -10.67 -7.52
N SER A 69 8.77 -11.93 -7.08
CA SER A 69 8.03 -12.43 -5.93
C SER A 69 8.47 -11.82 -4.61
N LEU A 70 9.75 -11.53 -4.42
CA LEU A 70 10.25 -10.81 -3.25
C LEU A 70 9.72 -9.36 -3.22
N TYR A 71 9.80 -8.66 -4.34
CA TYR A 71 9.27 -7.30 -4.47
C TYR A 71 7.77 -7.23 -4.16
N THR A 72 6.98 -8.09 -4.80
CA THR A 72 5.53 -8.13 -4.61
C THR A 72 5.14 -8.67 -3.23
N GLY A 73 5.91 -9.62 -2.68
CA GLY A 73 5.73 -10.15 -1.33
C GLY A 73 5.92 -9.10 -0.23
N LEU A 74 6.91 -8.20 -0.39
CA LEU A 74 7.07 -7.05 0.52
C LEU A 74 5.88 -6.10 0.45
N LEU A 75 5.40 -5.77 -0.76
CA LEU A 75 4.18 -4.97 -0.95
C LEU A 75 2.95 -5.69 -0.39
N GLY A 76 2.86 -7.01 -0.58
CA GLY A 76 1.84 -7.87 -0.03
C GLY A 76 1.80 -7.86 1.50
N TYR A 77 2.97 -7.91 2.13
CA TYR A 77 3.12 -7.76 3.57
C TYR A 77 2.62 -6.39 4.06
N VAL A 78 3.11 -5.31 3.43
CA VAL A 78 2.76 -3.94 3.83
C VAL A 78 1.26 -3.70 3.69
N GLY A 79 0.65 -4.07 2.56
CA GLY A 79 -0.79 -3.92 2.33
C GLY A 79 -1.63 -4.69 3.36
N ALA A 80 -1.26 -5.94 3.65
CA ALA A 80 -1.96 -6.79 4.61
C ALA A 80 -1.79 -6.32 6.06
N GLU A 81 -0.59 -5.89 6.45
CA GLU A 81 -0.33 -5.43 7.81
C GLU A 81 -1.09 -4.15 8.13
N THR A 82 -1.04 -3.19 7.22
CA THR A 82 -1.70 -1.89 7.36
C THR A 82 -3.21 -1.95 7.08
N GLY A 83 -3.66 -2.84 6.21
CA GLY A 83 -5.02 -2.85 5.67
C GLY A 83 -5.30 -1.70 4.69
N MET A 84 -4.26 -1.05 4.19
CA MET A 84 -4.34 0.10 3.29
C MET A 84 -4.20 -0.31 1.82
N SER A 85 -4.92 0.39 0.92
CA SER A 85 -4.69 0.31 -0.51
C SER A 85 -3.34 0.93 -0.89
N LEU A 86 -2.88 0.70 -2.12
CA LEU A 86 -1.72 1.39 -2.67
C LEU A 86 -1.84 2.91 -2.52
N ASP A 87 -3.01 3.46 -2.82
CA ASP A 87 -3.26 4.90 -2.79
C ASP A 87 -3.18 5.48 -1.37
N LEU A 88 -3.71 4.77 -0.38
CA LEU A 88 -3.58 5.16 1.04
C LEU A 88 -2.13 5.06 1.51
N LEU A 89 -1.40 4.02 1.11
CA LEU A 89 0.04 3.91 1.37
C LEU A 89 0.82 5.05 0.68
N ALA A 90 0.43 5.40 -0.55
CA ALA A 90 1.02 6.52 -1.28
C ALA A 90 0.79 7.86 -0.58
N ARG A 91 -0.40 8.11 -0.03
CA ARG A 91 -0.65 9.30 0.81
C ARG A 91 0.32 9.39 2.00
N LYS A 92 0.68 8.25 2.60
CA LYS A 92 1.64 8.22 3.72
C LYS A 92 3.10 8.42 3.30
N ALA A 93 3.51 7.89 2.15
CA ALA A 93 4.90 7.96 1.68
C ALA A 93 5.20 9.22 0.87
N PHE A 94 4.26 9.69 0.04
CA PHE A 94 4.40 10.81 -0.88
C PHE A 94 3.74 12.11 -0.39
N GLY A 95 2.89 12.03 0.64
CA GLY A 95 2.04 13.13 1.09
C GLY A 95 0.70 13.18 0.38
N GLY A 96 -0.26 13.95 0.88
CA GLY A 96 -1.64 13.98 0.39
C GLY A 96 -1.74 14.24 -1.11
N LYS A 97 -1.23 15.37 -1.59
CA LYS A 97 -1.19 15.71 -3.02
C LYS A 97 -0.08 14.98 -3.78
N GLY A 98 1.04 14.66 -3.11
CA GLY A 98 2.12 13.89 -3.70
C GLY A 98 1.67 12.48 -4.12
N SER A 99 0.67 11.89 -3.47
CA SER A 99 0.10 10.59 -3.82
C SER A 99 -0.61 10.55 -5.18
N TYR A 100 -0.96 11.73 -5.75
CA TYR A 100 -1.60 11.78 -7.05
C TYR A 100 -0.71 11.24 -8.18
N LEU A 101 0.63 11.40 -8.05
CA LEU A 101 1.57 10.84 -9.02
C LEU A 101 1.50 9.30 -9.06
N PRO A 102 1.75 8.56 -7.98
CA PRO A 102 1.63 7.09 -8.01
C PRO A 102 0.21 6.62 -8.34
N SER A 103 -0.84 7.30 -7.88
CA SER A 103 -2.22 6.95 -8.22
C SER A 103 -2.52 7.14 -9.71
N ALA A 104 -2.04 8.21 -10.34
CA ALA A 104 -2.17 8.43 -11.78
C ALA A 104 -1.41 7.37 -12.57
N MET A 105 -0.16 7.08 -12.18
CA MET A 105 0.68 6.07 -12.83
C MET A 105 0.02 4.69 -12.77
N ILE A 106 -0.48 4.27 -11.61
CA ILE A 106 -1.14 2.96 -11.48
C ILE A 106 -2.46 2.93 -12.25
N SER A 107 -3.28 3.99 -12.17
CA SER A 107 -4.57 4.05 -12.87
C SER A 107 -4.39 3.98 -14.38
N PHE A 108 -3.48 4.80 -14.93
CA PHE A 108 -3.17 4.80 -16.36
C PHE A 108 -2.68 3.43 -16.83
N THR A 109 -1.79 2.81 -16.06
CA THR A 109 -1.27 1.47 -16.33
C THR A 109 -2.37 0.42 -16.34
N GLN A 110 -3.23 0.43 -15.33
CA GLN A 110 -4.26 -0.59 -15.18
C GLN A 110 -5.41 -0.40 -16.18
N ILE A 111 -5.74 0.83 -16.57
CA ILE A 111 -6.64 1.12 -17.70
C ILE A 111 -6.07 0.55 -19.01
N GLY A 112 -4.76 0.74 -19.22
CA GLY A 112 -4.06 0.19 -20.38
C GLY A 112 -4.10 -1.33 -20.43
N TRP A 113 -3.78 -2.01 -19.31
CA TRP A 113 -3.88 -3.46 -19.22
C TRP A 113 -5.29 -4.00 -19.45
N PHE A 114 -6.30 -3.30 -18.95
CA PHE A 114 -7.69 -3.64 -19.19
C PHE A 114 -8.03 -3.56 -20.69
N GLY A 115 -7.64 -2.48 -21.36
CA GLY A 115 -7.87 -2.30 -22.79
C GLY A 115 -7.15 -3.38 -23.63
N VAL A 116 -5.85 -3.59 -23.37
CA VAL A 116 -5.07 -4.64 -24.03
C VAL A 116 -5.74 -6.01 -23.84
N GLY A 117 -6.13 -6.37 -22.60
CA GLY A 117 -6.76 -7.64 -22.30
C GLY A 117 -8.07 -7.84 -23.08
N ILE A 118 -8.94 -6.82 -23.15
CA ILE A 118 -10.16 -6.91 -23.97
C ILE A 118 -9.82 -7.23 -25.42
N ALA A 119 -8.86 -6.53 -26.01
CA ALA A 119 -8.48 -6.71 -27.40
C ALA A 119 -7.79 -8.06 -27.63
N MET A 120 -6.97 -8.54 -26.69
CA MET A 120 -6.37 -9.89 -26.73
C MET A 120 -7.43 -11.00 -26.72
N PHE A 121 -8.61 -10.76 -26.16
CA PHE A 121 -9.74 -11.69 -26.27
C PHE A 121 -10.52 -11.49 -27.55
N ALA A 122 -10.93 -10.24 -27.84
CA ALA A 122 -11.89 -9.94 -28.88
C ALA A 122 -11.33 -10.13 -30.30
N ILE A 123 -10.08 -9.76 -30.55
CA ILE A 123 -9.49 -9.81 -31.89
C ILE A 123 -9.31 -11.26 -32.38
N PRO A 124 -8.66 -12.18 -31.62
CA PRO A 124 -8.53 -13.55 -32.05
C PRO A 124 -9.88 -14.26 -32.20
N VAL A 125 -10.82 -14.03 -31.26
CA VAL A 125 -12.17 -14.63 -31.33
C VAL A 125 -12.95 -14.11 -32.56
N ALA A 126 -12.84 -12.80 -32.89
CA ALA A 126 -13.46 -12.25 -34.08
C ALA A 126 -12.89 -12.85 -35.37
N ASN A 127 -11.57 -13.04 -35.42
CA ASN A 127 -10.91 -13.64 -36.57
C ASN A 127 -11.37 -15.08 -36.82
N GLU A 128 -11.40 -15.87 -35.76
CA GLU A 128 -11.71 -17.32 -35.88
C GLU A 128 -13.21 -17.61 -36.04
N LEU A 129 -14.09 -16.87 -35.34
CA LEU A 129 -15.53 -17.14 -35.33
C LEU A 129 -16.34 -16.31 -36.32
N LEU A 130 -15.92 -15.08 -36.59
CA LEU A 130 -16.74 -14.07 -37.26
C LEU A 130 -16.08 -13.51 -38.53
N GLY A 131 -15.10 -14.26 -39.09
CA GLY A 131 -14.42 -13.90 -40.34
C GLY A 131 -13.58 -12.65 -40.30
N GLY A 132 -13.16 -12.20 -39.12
CA GLY A 132 -12.19 -11.08 -38.94
C GLY A 132 -12.69 -9.71 -39.37
N SER A 133 -14.00 -9.49 -39.43
CA SER A 133 -14.52 -8.16 -39.78
C SER A 133 -14.28 -7.13 -38.67
N LYS A 134 -13.94 -5.90 -39.04
CA LYS A 134 -13.74 -4.80 -38.09
C LYS A 134 -14.96 -4.52 -37.22
N THR A 135 -16.16 -4.74 -37.77
CA THR A 135 -17.42 -4.58 -37.03
C THR A 135 -17.56 -5.66 -35.96
N ALA A 136 -17.21 -6.91 -36.27
CA ALA A 136 -17.25 -8.01 -35.30
C ALA A 136 -16.20 -7.82 -34.20
N GLU A 137 -14.99 -7.40 -34.53
CA GLU A 137 -13.93 -7.06 -33.62
C GLU A 137 -14.40 -6.01 -32.58
N TRP A 138 -14.93 -4.87 -33.04
CA TRP A 138 -15.45 -3.83 -32.16
C TRP A 138 -16.69 -4.25 -31.37
N ALA A 139 -17.57 -5.05 -31.95
CA ALA A 139 -18.72 -5.59 -31.21
C ALA A 139 -18.28 -6.46 -30.02
N LEU A 140 -17.30 -7.34 -30.22
CA LEU A 140 -16.73 -8.17 -29.15
C LEU A 140 -15.95 -7.34 -28.12
N VAL A 141 -15.18 -6.33 -28.57
CA VAL A 141 -14.49 -5.39 -27.67
C VAL A 141 -15.49 -4.69 -26.75
N ILE A 142 -16.61 -4.19 -27.28
CA ILE A 142 -17.64 -3.50 -26.49
C ILE A 142 -18.33 -4.46 -25.53
N VAL A 143 -18.74 -5.64 -26.00
CA VAL A 143 -19.41 -6.63 -25.15
C VAL A 143 -18.49 -7.10 -24.01
N ALA A 144 -17.26 -7.49 -24.32
CA ALA A 144 -16.27 -7.90 -23.31
C ALA A 144 -15.97 -6.75 -22.34
N GLY A 145 -15.81 -5.53 -22.85
CA GLY A 145 -15.60 -4.32 -22.04
C GLY A 145 -16.72 -4.06 -21.04
N ILE A 146 -17.98 -4.17 -21.48
CA ILE A 146 -19.16 -4.01 -20.61
C ILE A 146 -19.19 -5.11 -19.55
N CYS A 147 -19.04 -6.39 -19.94
CA CYS A 147 -19.11 -7.52 -19.02
C CYS A 147 -18.03 -7.46 -17.94
N MET A 148 -16.77 -7.21 -18.33
CA MET A 148 -15.64 -7.13 -17.40
C MET A 148 -15.71 -5.86 -16.53
N THR A 149 -16.19 -4.74 -17.07
CA THR A 149 -16.43 -3.53 -16.27
C THR A 149 -17.53 -3.75 -15.23
N ALA A 150 -18.60 -4.46 -15.59
CA ALA A 150 -19.69 -4.77 -14.68
C ALA A 150 -19.21 -5.65 -13.51
N SER A 151 -18.39 -6.66 -13.75
CA SER A 151 -17.83 -7.50 -12.67
C SER A 151 -16.87 -6.71 -11.76
N ALA A 152 -15.97 -5.92 -12.32
CA ALA A 152 -15.07 -5.06 -11.54
C ALA A 152 -15.81 -4.01 -10.69
N TYR A 153 -16.95 -3.52 -11.17
CA TYR A 153 -17.80 -2.56 -10.44
C TYR A 153 -18.28 -3.10 -9.09
N PHE A 154 -18.57 -4.43 -9.00
CA PHE A 154 -18.96 -5.08 -7.75
C PHE A 154 -17.78 -5.31 -6.79
N GLY A 155 -16.54 -5.08 -7.23
CA GLY A 155 -15.36 -5.03 -6.40
C GLY A 155 -14.86 -6.38 -5.91
N ILE A 156 -14.17 -6.39 -4.76
CA ILE A 156 -13.43 -7.56 -4.24
C ILE A 156 -14.28 -8.83 -4.08
N LYS A 157 -15.60 -8.71 -3.92
CA LYS A 157 -16.50 -9.86 -3.83
C LYS A 157 -16.62 -10.57 -5.18
N SER A 158 -16.82 -9.82 -6.26
CA SER A 158 -16.89 -10.34 -7.63
C SER A 158 -15.55 -10.95 -8.05
N LEU A 159 -14.45 -10.21 -7.83
CA LEU A 159 -13.09 -10.70 -8.10
C LEU A 159 -12.84 -12.07 -7.45
N THR A 160 -13.29 -12.24 -6.22
CA THR A 160 -13.14 -13.52 -5.50
C THR A 160 -13.90 -14.64 -6.19
N ILE A 161 -15.16 -14.42 -6.58
CA ILE A 161 -16.00 -15.44 -7.23
C ILE A 161 -15.39 -15.85 -8.56
N VAL A 162 -15.03 -14.87 -9.40
CA VAL A 162 -14.42 -15.13 -10.72
C VAL A 162 -13.11 -15.92 -10.56
N SER A 163 -12.25 -15.55 -9.60
CA SER A 163 -10.99 -16.25 -9.34
C SER A 163 -11.21 -17.71 -8.89
N TYR A 164 -12.20 -18.00 -8.06
CA TYR A 164 -12.50 -19.38 -7.63
C TYR A 164 -12.92 -20.29 -8.79
N ILE A 165 -13.51 -19.73 -9.84
CA ILE A 165 -13.91 -20.47 -11.04
C ILE A 165 -12.75 -20.57 -12.03
N ALA A 166 -12.15 -19.44 -12.37
CA ALA A 166 -11.17 -19.32 -13.44
C ALA A 166 -9.82 -19.96 -13.09
N VAL A 167 -9.32 -19.78 -11.86
CA VAL A 167 -7.99 -20.30 -11.49
C VAL A 167 -7.87 -21.82 -11.65
N PRO A 168 -8.78 -22.65 -11.11
CA PRO A 168 -8.69 -24.09 -11.34
C PRO A 168 -8.84 -24.47 -12.82
N MET A 169 -9.76 -23.83 -13.54
CA MET A 169 -9.99 -24.11 -14.96
C MET A 169 -8.77 -23.79 -15.81
N VAL A 170 -8.18 -22.61 -15.64
CA VAL A 170 -6.97 -22.19 -16.38
C VAL A 170 -5.79 -23.09 -16.04
N ALA A 171 -5.60 -23.45 -14.75
CA ALA A 171 -4.53 -24.35 -14.34
C ALA A 171 -4.67 -25.74 -14.99
N VAL A 172 -5.85 -26.34 -14.92
CA VAL A 172 -6.12 -27.68 -15.48
C VAL A 172 -6.03 -27.66 -17.00
N LEU A 173 -6.78 -26.77 -17.65
CA LEU A 173 -6.84 -26.75 -19.11
C LEU A 173 -5.52 -26.31 -19.75
N GLY A 174 -4.80 -25.33 -19.14
CA GLY A 174 -3.47 -24.94 -19.59
C GLY A 174 -2.46 -26.09 -19.46
N THR A 175 -2.51 -26.83 -18.33
CA THR A 175 -1.64 -28.01 -18.14
C THR A 175 -1.97 -29.11 -19.17
N VAL A 176 -3.24 -29.40 -19.39
CA VAL A 176 -3.67 -30.40 -20.39
C VAL A 176 -3.23 -29.98 -21.79
N ALA A 177 -3.44 -28.72 -22.17
CA ALA A 177 -3.01 -28.22 -23.48
C ALA A 177 -1.49 -28.34 -23.67
N MET A 178 -0.70 -27.97 -22.64
CA MET A 178 0.76 -28.12 -22.68
C MET A 178 1.19 -29.59 -22.82
N ILE A 179 0.58 -30.50 -22.06
CA ILE A 179 0.87 -31.94 -22.19
C ILE A 179 0.52 -32.46 -23.59
N LEU A 180 -0.62 -32.06 -24.14
CA LEU A 180 -1.03 -32.43 -25.48
C LEU A 180 -0.09 -31.87 -26.55
N ALA A 181 0.41 -30.64 -26.38
CA ALA A 181 1.42 -30.05 -27.28
C ALA A 181 2.70 -30.88 -27.29
N VAL A 182 3.21 -31.24 -26.10
CA VAL A 182 4.40 -32.09 -25.95
C VAL A 182 4.17 -33.49 -26.55
N MET A 183 2.99 -34.08 -26.35
CA MET A 183 2.65 -35.44 -26.89
C MET A 183 2.49 -35.46 -28.39
N ARG A 184 2.12 -34.37 -29.04
CA ARG A 184 1.94 -34.28 -30.50
C ARG A 184 3.21 -33.89 -31.24
N GLY A 185 4.17 -33.32 -30.55
CA GLY A 185 5.42 -32.90 -31.15
C GLY A 185 6.51 -33.97 -31.09
N ASP A 186 7.56 -33.80 -31.87
CA ASP A 186 8.69 -34.71 -31.95
C ASP A 186 9.85 -34.26 -31.08
N GLY A 187 10.61 -35.20 -30.53
CA GLY A 187 11.83 -34.95 -29.77
C GLY A 187 11.59 -34.52 -28.31
N THR A 188 12.65 -34.30 -27.59
CA THR A 188 12.59 -33.84 -26.19
C THR A 188 12.38 -32.33 -26.08
N ILE A 189 11.97 -31.85 -24.90
CA ILE A 189 11.86 -30.42 -24.61
C ILE A 189 13.19 -29.73 -24.88
N VAL A 190 14.32 -30.33 -24.49
CA VAL A 190 15.67 -29.79 -24.69
C VAL A 190 15.97 -29.63 -26.17
N ASP A 191 15.61 -30.63 -27.01
CA ASP A 191 15.82 -30.58 -28.46
C ASP A 191 15.03 -29.44 -29.12
N GLN A 192 13.81 -29.19 -28.65
CA GLN A 192 12.99 -28.08 -29.17
C GLN A 192 13.56 -26.73 -28.80
N PHE A 193 13.98 -26.54 -27.55
CA PHE A 193 14.62 -25.30 -27.09
C PHE A 193 16.01 -25.07 -27.72
N ALA A 194 16.70 -26.13 -28.16
CA ALA A 194 17.97 -26.01 -28.89
C ALA A 194 17.79 -25.32 -30.26
N LYS A 195 16.57 -25.23 -30.79
CA LYS A 195 16.22 -24.50 -32.02
C LYS A 195 16.03 -23.00 -31.77
N SER A 196 16.19 -22.52 -30.52
CA SER A 196 16.03 -21.10 -30.17
C SER A 196 17.00 -20.21 -30.96
N SER A 197 16.61 -18.95 -31.14
CA SER A 197 17.42 -17.96 -31.88
C SER A 197 18.72 -17.54 -31.17
N GLY A 198 18.83 -17.82 -29.87
CA GLY A 198 19.96 -17.40 -29.03
C GLY A 198 20.09 -15.88 -28.90
N THR A 199 19.04 -15.12 -29.15
CA THR A 199 19.06 -13.66 -29.16
C THR A 199 19.01 -13.03 -27.76
N LEU A 200 18.63 -13.80 -26.74
CA LEU A 200 18.52 -13.32 -25.37
C LEU A 200 19.70 -13.80 -24.51
N THR A 201 20.09 -12.96 -23.56
CA THR A 201 20.93 -13.38 -22.43
C THR A 201 20.06 -13.79 -21.25
N VAL A 202 20.58 -14.61 -20.33
CA VAL A 202 19.88 -15.00 -19.10
C VAL A 202 19.43 -13.79 -18.27
N ILE A 203 20.26 -12.73 -18.19
CA ILE A 203 19.92 -11.48 -17.50
C ILE A 203 18.79 -10.75 -18.23
N GLY A 204 18.85 -10.70 -19.56
CA GLY A 204 17.78 -10.13 -20.39
C GLY A 204 16.47 -10.88 -20.19
N GLY A 205 16.52 -12.22 -20.21
CA GLY A 205 15.37 -13.07 -19.92
C GLY A 205 14.80 -12.85 -18.51
N ALA A 206 15.65 -12.77 -17.49
CA ALA A 206 15.20 -12.43 -16.13
C ALA A 206 14.56 -11.03 -16.07
N GLY A 207 15.06 -10.07 -16.85
CA GLY A 207 14.46 -8.75 -17.03
C GLY A 207 13.05 -8.81 -17.62
N LEU A 208 12.85 -9.65 -18.66
CA LEU A 208 11.52 -9.89 -19.24
C LEU A 208 10.55 -10.52 -18.23
N VAL A 209 11.01 -11.50 -17.44
CA VAL A 209 10.20 -12.11 -16.37
C VAL A 209 9.77 -11.08 -15.34
N VAL A 210 10.67 -10.23 -14.85
CA VAL A 210 10.33 -9.14 -13.92
C VAL A 210 9.38 -8.15 -14.61
N GLY A 211 9.71 -7.73 -15.83
CA GLY A 211 8.96 -6.76 -16.62
C GLY A 211 7.54 -7.21 -16.91
N SER A 212 7.31 -8.51 -17.12
CA SER A 212 5.99 -9.06 -17.48
C SER A 212 4.89 -8.70 -16.49
N PHE A 213 5.22 -8.56 -15.20
CA PHE A 213 4.21 -8.35 -14.17
C PHE A 213 4.55 -7.32 -13.08
N VAL A 214 5.72 -6.67 -13.12
CA VAL A 214 6.13 -5.74 -12.05
C VAL A 214 5.19 -4.54 -11.91
N SER A 215 4.61 -4.08 -13.00
CA SER A 215 3.63 -2.99 -13.01
C SER A 215 2.33 -3.40 -12.28
N GLY A 216 1.78 -4.56 -12.63
CA GLY A 216 0.64 -5.15 -11.91
C GLY A 216 0.99 -5.51 -10.47
N GLY A 217 2.20 -6.05 -10.26
CA GLY A 217 2.72 -6.40 -8.94
C GLY A 217 2.82 -5.22 -7.99
N THR A 218 3.06 -4.01 -8.50
CA THR A 218 3.03 -2.79 -7.69
C THR A 218 1.63 -2.52 -7.10
N ALA A 219 0.56 -2.96 -7.76
CA ALA A 219 -0.82 -2.84 -7.26
C ALA A 219 -1.18 -3.87 -6.16
N THR A 220 -0.28 -4.79 -5.79
CA THR A 220 -0.51 -5.83 -4.77
C THR A 220 -1.21 -5.34 -3.49
N PRO A 221 -0.89 -4.16 -2.90
CA PRO A 221 -1.57 -3.69 -1.70
C PRO A 221 -3.09 -3.52 -1.86
N ASN A 222 -3.58 -3.25 -3.08
CA ASN A 222 -5.01 -3.12 -3.34
C ASN A 222 -5.80 -4.41 -3.04
N PHE A 223 -5.16 -5.56 -3.11
CA PHE A 223 -5.74 -6.88 -2.85
C PHE A 223 -5.29 -7.44 -1.51
N SER A 224 -3.99 -7.41 -1.22
CA SER A 224 -3.40 -7.99 -0.01
C SER A 224 -3.90 -7.35 1.27
N ARG A 225 -4.37 -6.09 1.23
CA ARG A 225 -5.00 -5.40 2.38
C ARG A 225 -6.19 -6.14 3.00
N PHE A 226 -6.80 -7.05 2.24
CA PHE A 226 -7.87 -7.92 2.73
C PHE A 226 -7.34 -9.20 3.40
N ALA A 227 -6.04 -9.45 3.47
CA ALA A 227 -5.48 -10.60 4.16
C ALA A 227 -5.56 -10.45 5.69
N LYS A 228 -5.75 -11.57 6.40
CA LYS A 228 -5.86 -11.58 7.87
C LYS A 228 -4.61 -11.07 8.60
N SER A 229 -3.42 -11.21 7.99
CA SER A 229 -2.15 -10.75 8.55
C SER A 229 -1.12 -10.46 7.47
N GLY A 230 -0.06 -9.71 7.82
CA GLY A 230 1.06 -9.44 6.92
C GLY A 230 1.71 -10.72 6.39
N LYS A 231 1.85 -11.75 7.23
CA LYS A 231 2.38 -13.07 6.80
C LYS A 231 1.51 -13.72 5.73
N VAL A 232 0.18 -13.72 5.92
CA VAL A 232 -0.77 -14.28 4.91
C VAL A 232 -0.66 -13.50 3.62
N GLY A 233 -0.65 -12.16 3.66
CA GLY A 233 -0.49 -11.32 2.49
C GLY A 233 0.81 -11.59 1.74
N ALA A 234 1.94 -11.66 2.46
CA ALA A 234 3.25 -11.95 1.86
C ALA A 234 3.29 -13.35 1.23
N ILE A 235 2.94 -14.40 1.97
CA ILE A 235 3.03 -15.79 1.52
C ILE A 235 2.15 -16.02 0.27
N THR A 236 0.88 -15.59 0.31
CA THR A 236 -0.02 -15.76 -0.83
C THR A 236 0.45 -15.01 -2.07
N THR A 237 1.04 -13.83 -1.89
CA THR A 237 1.61 -13.05 -2.98
C THR A 237 2.88 -13.69 -3.55
N VAL A 238 3.85 -14.06 -2.69
CA VAL A 238 5.08 -14.72 -3.13
C VAL A 238 4.79 -15.99 -3.94
N ILE A 239 3.90 -16.85 -3.43
CA ILE A 239 3.54 -18.09 -4.11
C ILE A 239 2.83 -17.79 -5.43
N ALA A 240 1.88 -16.87 -5.46
CA ALA A 240 1.14 -16.52 -6.67
C ALA A 240 2.07 -15.95 -7.76
N PHE A 241 2.94 -15.01 -7.40
CA PHE A 241 3.85 -14.39 -8.37
C PHE A 241 5.00 -15.31 -8.78
N PHE A 242 5.47 -16.20 -7.90
CA PHE A 242 6.50 -17.16 -8.29
C PHE A 242 5.92 -18.34 -9.05
N ILE A 243 4.99 -19.09 -8.44
CA ILE A 243 4.44 -20.32 -9.03
C ILE A 243 3.43 -20.00 -10.13
N GLY A 244 2.47 -19.09 -9.85
CA GLY A 244 1.40 -18.78 -10.80
C GLY A 244 1.94 -18.18 -12.10
N ASN A 245 2.84 -17.19 -11.99
CA ASN A 245 3.44 -16.59 -13.18
C ASN A 245 4.39 -17.55 -13.92
N SER A 246 5.15 -18.39 -13.19
CA SER A 246 5.99 -19.44 -13.80
C SER A 246 5.17 -20.45 -14.59
N LEU A 247 3.99 -20.87 -14.08
CA LEU A 247 3.09 -21.74 -14.83
C LEU A 247 2.67 -21.11 -16.17
N MET A 248 2.39 -19.80 -16.16
CA MET A 248 2.04 -19.09 -17.40
C MET A 248 3.20 -19.09 -18.39
N PHE A 249 4.44 -18.88 -17.93
CA PHE A 249 5.62 -18.97 -18.79
C PHE A 249 5.80 -20.37 -19.36
N PHE A 250 5.59 -21.42 -18.56
CA PHE A 250 5.64 -22.80 -19.05
C PHE A 250 4.54 -23.09 -20.06
N PHE A 251 3.30 -22.67 -19.79
CA PHE A 251 2.19 -22.89 -20.72
C PHE A 251 2.47 -22.24 -22.09
N GLY A 252 2.99 -21.01 -22.10
CA GLY A 252 3.35 -20.33 -23.34
C GLY A 252 4.62 -20.89 -23.96
N GLY A 253 5.73 -20.91 -23.24
CA GLY A 253 7.06 -21.25 -23.77
C GLY A 253 7.17 -22.71 -24.19
N VAL A 254 6.80 -23.67 -23.31
CA VAL A 254 6.91 -25.10 -23.64
C VAL A 254 5.93 -25.48 -24.73
N SER A 255 4.70 -24.96 -24.72
CA SER A 255 3.73 -25.34 -25.74
C SER A 255 4.08 -24.78 -27.13
N SER A 256 4.57 -23.52 -27.17
CA SER A 256 4.89 -22.84 -28.42
C SER A 256 6.03 -23.51 -29.21
N VAL A 257 7.04 -24.05 -28.53
CA VAL A 257 8.17 -24.73 -29.20
C VAL A 257 7.76 -26.03 -29.90
N TYR A 258 6.62 -26.62 -29.51
CA TYR A 258 6.13 -27.86 -30.13
C TYR A 258 5.09 -27.63 -31.23
N VAL A 259 4.13 -26.73 -31.01
CA VAL A 259 2.97 -26.57 -31.91
C VAL A 259 2.84 -25.15 -32.49
N GLY A 260 3.75 -24.27 -32.14
CA GLY A 260 3.66 -22.84 -32.48
C GLY A 260 2.60 -22.10 -31.67
N GLY A 261 2.50 -20.80 -31.91
CA GLY A 261 1.57 -19.90 -31.20
C GLY A 261 2.25 -19.03 -30.17
N ASN A 262 1.67 -17.86 -29.93
CA ASN A 262 2.24 -16.85 -28.99
C ASN A 262 1.73 -17.02 -27.56
N ASP A 263 0.55 -17.64 -27.40
CA ASP A 263 -0.04 -17.90 -26.09
C ASP A 263 -0.84 -19.23 -26.12
N ILE A 264 -1.44 -19.58 -24.97
CA ILE A 264 -2.20 -20.85 -24.84
C ILE A 264 -3.43 -20.89 -25.74
N PHE A 265 -4.00 -19.76 -26.13
CA PHE A 265 -5.15 -19.70 -27.02
C PHE A 265 -4.76 -20.21 -28.43
N GLU A 266 -3.70 -19.62 -29.02
CA GLU A 266 -3.19 -20.05 -30.32
C GLU A 266 -2.69 -21.51 -30.27
N VAL A 267 -1.99 -21.89 -29.19
CA VAL A 267 -1.59 -23.29 -28.96
C VAL A 267 -2.81 -24.24 -28.98
N MET A 268 -3.87 -23.89 -28.27
CA MET A 268 -5.08 -24.72 -28.23
C MET A 268 -5.82 -24.76 -29.56
N ILE A 269 -5.80 -23.67 -30.33
CA ILE A 269 -6.31 -23.65 -31.72
C ILE A 269 -5.52 -24.64 -32.59
N ASN A 270 -4.18 -24.55 -32.54
CA ASN A 270 -3.29 -25.46 -33.29
C ASN A 270 -3.47 -26.92 -32.87
N LEU A 271 -3.91 -27.17 -31.64
CA LEU A 271 -4.32 -28.50 -31.16
C LEU A 271 -5.75 -28.92 -31.56
N GLY A 272 -6.53 -28.06 -32.23
CA GLY A 272 -7.91 -28.30 -32.57
C GLY A 272 -8.90 -28.18 -31.41
N LEU A 273 -8.50 -27.51 -30.31
CA LEU A 273 -9.30 -27.36 -29.09
C LEU A 273 -10.01 -26.00 -29.03
N PHE A 274 -10.56 -25.54 -30.14
CA PHE A 274 -11.06 -24.20 -30.37
C PHE A 274 -12.03 -23.66 -29.30
N TYR A 275 -13.10 -24.40 -28.98
CA TYR A 275 -14.07 -23.92 -27.98
C TYR A 275 -13.49 -23.83 -26.56
N LEU A 276 -12.60 -24.78 -26.22
CA LEU A 276 -11.88 -24.73 -24.95
C LEU A 276 -10.89 -23.55 -24.91
N ALA A 277 -10.26 -23.22 -26.03
CA ALA A 277 -9.37 -22.08 -26.17
C ALA A 277 -10.09 -20.76 -25.82
N ILE A 278 -11.27 -20.53 -26.39
CA ILE A 278 -12.10 -19.34 -26.09
C ILE A 278 -12.44 -19.27 -24.61
N LEU A 279 -12.84 -20.40 -24.01
CA LEU A 279 -13.19 -20.45 -22.59
C LEU A 279 -11.98 -20.11 -21.70
N VAL A 280 -10.82 -20.72 -21.96
CA VAL A 280 -9.58 -20.49 -21.19
C VAL A 280 -9.10 -19.05 -21.33
N LEU A 281 -9.05 -18.54 -22.56
CA LEU A 281 -8.64 -17.16 -22.81
C LEU A 281 -9.59 -16.16 -22.14
N GLY A 282 -10.90 -16.36 -22.30
CA GLY A 282 -11.91 -15.50 -21.69
C GLY A 282 -11.80 -15.45 -20.17
N LEU A 283 -11.66 -16.58 -19.49
CA LEU A 283 -11.52 -16.64 -18.04
C LEU A 283 -10.19 -16.08 -17.55
N ASN A 284 -9.10 -16.35 -18.26
CA ASN A 284 -7.76 -15.86 -17.97
C ASN A 284 -7.73 -14.34 -18.01
N ILE A 285 -8.22 -13.74 -19.08
CA ILE A 285 -8.25 -12.29 -19.26
C ILE A 285 -9.24 -11.65 -18.28
N TRP A 286 -10.40 -12.27 -18.04
CA TRP A 286 -11.43 -11.71 -17.17
C TRP A 286 -10.92 -11.50 -15.74
N THR A 287 -10.23 -12.49 -15.15
CA THR A 287 -9.69 -12.37 -13.79
C THR A 287 -8.70 -11.23 -13.66
N THR A 288 -7.80 -11.09 -14.64
CA THR A 288 -6.78 -10.02 -14.62
C THR A 288 -7.39 -8.66 -14.88
N ASN A 289 -8.34 -8.57 -15.82
CA ASN A 289 -9.04 -7.32 -16.14
C ASN A 289 -9.89 -6.79 -15.00
N ASP A 290 -10.55 -7.65 -14.24
CA ASP A 290 -11.27 -7.27 -13.02
C ASP A 290 -10.33 -6.62 -11.99
N ASN A 291 -9.16 -7.23 -11.78
CA ASN A 291 -8.14 -6.69 -10.87
C ASN A 291 -7.56 -5.37 -11.39
N ALA A 292 -7.34 -5.25 -12.70
CA ALA A 292 -6.85 -4.02 -13.32
C ALA A 292 -7.83 -2.87 -13.12
N LEU A 293 -9.09 -3.03 -13.49
CA LEU A 293 -10.11 -1.98 -13.32
C LEU A 293 -10.37 -1.63 -11.85
N TYR A 294 -10.36 -2.62 -10.97
CA TYR A 294 -10.48 -2.39 -9.53
C TYR A 294 -9.37 -1.46 -9.03
N SER A 295 -8.12 -1.71 -9.42
CA SER A 295 -6.98 -0.88 -9.04
C SER A 295 -7.00 0.51 -9.69
N ALA A 296 -7.38 0.59 -10.97
CA ALA A 296 -7.55 1.87 -11.67
C ALA A 296 -8.61 2.74 -10.98
N GLY A 297 -9.75 2.13 -10.62
CA GLY A 297 -10.83 2.82 -9.93
C GLY A 297 -10.43 3.37 -8.56
N LEU A 298 -9.57 2.67 -7.81
CA LEU A 298 -9.03 3.16 -6.55
C LEU A 298 -8.12 4.38 -6.75
N GLY A 299 -7.19 4.32 -7.71
CA GLY A 299 -6.27 5.42 -7.98
C GLY A 299 -6.99 6.68 -8.49
N LEU A 300 -7.96 6.55 -9.42
CA LEU A 300 -8.78 7.68 -9.85
C LEU A 300 -9.63 8.24 -8.70
N ALA A 301 -10.16 7.38 -7.82
CA ALA A 301 -10.89 7.81 -6.64
C ALA A 301 -10.01 8.69 -5.72
N ASN A 302 -8.74 8.31 -5.53
CA ASN A 302 -7.78 9.10 -4.76
C ASN A 302 -7.50 10.47 -5.39
N ILE A 303 -7.36 10.55 -6.72
CA ILE A 303 -7.03 11.80 -7.44
C ILE A 303 -8.21 12.77 -7.41
N PHE A 304 -9.41 12.27 -7.72
CA PHE A 304 -10.60 13.11 -7.89
C PHE A 304 -11.44 13.27 -6.61
N GLY A 305 -11.08 12.60 -5.51
CA GLY A 305 -11.86 12.61 -4.26
C GLY A 305 -13.26 12.01 -4.43
N GLN A 306 -13.43 11.07 -5.35
CA GLN A 306 -14.72 10.45 -5.70
C GLN A 306 -14.81 9.01 -5.19
N LYS A 307 -16.05 8.47 -5.14
CA LYS A 307 -16.26 7.06 -4.81
C LYS A 307 -15.65 6.15 -5.88
N LYS A 308 -15.10 5.00 -5.49
CA LYS A 308 -14.47 4.03 -6.39
C LYS A 308 -15.38 3.59 -7.55
N LYS A 309 -16.65 3.29 -7.29
CA LYS A 309 -17.57 2.72 -8.29
C LYS A 309 -17.70 3.55 -9.57
N PRO A 310 -17.99 4.87 -9.54
CA PRO A 310 -18.00 5.68 -10.77
C PRO A 310 -16.63 5.73 -11.45
N MET A 311 -15.54 5.68 -10.69
CA MET A 311 -14.19 5.69 -11.26
C MET A 311 -13.85 4.38 -11.98
N VAL A 312 -14.36 3.25 -11.53
CA VAL A 312 -14.27 1.96 -12.26
C VAL A 312 -15.00 2.06 -13.62
N LEU A 313 -16.21 2.66 -13.66
CA LEU A 313 -16.93 2.86 -14.92
C LEU A 313 -16.15 3.76 -15.89
N VAL A 314 -15.62 4.88 -15.40
CA VAL A 314 -14.79 5.79 -16.22
C VAL A 314 -13.58 5.04 -16.76
N SER A 315 -12.88 4.29 -15.91
CA SER A 315 -11.72 3.48 -16.30
C SER A 315 -12.08 2.44 -17.36
N GLY A 316 -13.24 1.77 -17.18
CA GLY A 316 -13.73 0.77 -18.13
C GLY A 316 -14.06 1.35 -19.50
N ILE A 317 -14.73 2.51 -19.53
CA ILE A 317 -15.04 3.22 -20.77
C ILE A 317 -13.74 3.62 -21.51
N ILE A 318 -12.81 4.28 -20.80
CA ILE A 318 -11.53 4.72 -21.40
C ILE A 318 -10.76 3.50 -21.94
N GLY A 319 -10.61 2.43 -21.14
CA GLY A 319 -9.89 1.23 -21.57
C GLY A 319 -10.55 0.53 -22.75
N THR A 320 -11.88 0.45 -22.80
CA THR A 320 -12.62 -0.15 -23.93
C THR A 320 -12.44 0.66 -25.22
N VAL A 321 -12.52 1.99 -25.15
CA VAL A 321 -12.31 2.87 -26.30
C VAL A 321 -10.88 2.78 -26.84
N LEU A 322 -9.91 2.66 -25.97
CA LEU A 322 -8.49 2.57 -26.34
C LEU A 322 -8.02 1.14 -26.65
N ALA A 323 -8.85 0.10 -26.45
CA ALA A 323 -8.46 -1.30 -26.47
C ALA A 323 -7.69 -1.71 -27.73
N VAL A 324 -8.24 -1.46 -28.91
CA VAL A 324 -7.64 -1.86 -30.20
C VAL A 324 -6.34 -1.09 -30.46
N TRP A 325 -6.31 0.20 -30.15
CA TRP A 325 -5.10 1.01 -30.31
C TRP A 325 -3.98 0.53 -29.38
N LEU A 326 -4.28 0.26 -28.11
CA LEU A 326 -3.33 -0.24 -27.11
C LEU A 326 -2.77 -1.61 -27.49
N TYR A 327 -3.59 -2.50 -28.06
CA TYR A 327 -3.17 -3.82 -28.54
C TYR A 327 -2.07 -3.72 -29.60
N TRP A 328 -2.28 -2.87 -30.62
CA TRP A 328 -1.31 -2.70 -31.71
C TRP A 328 -0.04 -1.91 -31.29
N ASN A 329 -0.11 -1.15 -30.20
CA ASN A 329 1.03 -0.38 -29.66
C ASN A 329 1.60 -0.98 -28.37
N PHE A 330 1.31 -2.24 -28.10
CA PHE A 330 1.55 -2.91 -26.81
C PHE A 330 3.01 -2.88 -26.36
N CYS A 331 3.97 -3.19 -27.24
CA CYS A 331 5.39 -3.24 -26.89
C CYS A 331 5.96 -1.89 -26.42
N GLY A 332 5.59 -0.80 -27.10
CA GLY A 332 5.97 0.54 -26.69
C GLY A 332 5.40 0.94 -25.33
N TRP A 333 4.14 0.59 -25.11
CA TRP A 333 3.43 0.77 -23.84
C TRP A 333 4.12 0.03 -22.69
N LEU A 334 4.42 -1.26 -22.85
CA LEU A 334 5.10 -2.09 -21.84
C LEU A 334 6.43 -1.50 -21.38
N ASN A 335 7.23 -1.01 -22.30
CA ASN A 335 8.54 -0.44 -21.99
C ASN A 335 8.41 0.76 -21.03
N ILE A 336 7.46 1.66 -21.28
CA ILE A 336 7.22 2.81 -20.40
C ILE A 336 6.83 2.34 -19.00
N LEU A 337 5.95 1.34 -18.89
CA LEU A 337 5.42 0.88 -17.62
C LEU A 337 6.46 0.17 -16.75
N ASN A 338 7.27 -0.68 -17.35
CA ASN A 338 8.28 -1.46 -16.66
C ASN A 338 9.35 -0.61 -15.99
N CYS A 339 9.57 0.60 -16.52
CA CYS A 339 10.55 1.53 -15.98
C CYS A 339 9.97 2.47 -14.92
N THR A 340 8.65 2.72 -14.93
CA THR A 340 8.05 3.80 -14.13
C THR A 340 7.46 3.36 -12.79
N LEU A 341 6.84 2.18 -12.70
CA LEU A 341 6.12 1.74 -11.50
C LEU A 341 6.99 1.12 -10.40
N PRO A 342 8.07 0.37 -10.68
CA PRO A 342 8.92 -0.20 -9.64
C PRO A 342 9.48 0.82 -8.64
N PRO A 343 9.92 2.02 -9.06
CA PRO A 343 10.29 3.12 -8.17
C PRO A 343 9.22 3.50 -7.15
N VAL A 344 7.95 3.47 -7.54
CA VAL A 344 6.84 3.74 -6.61
C VAL A 344 6.78 2.67 -5.52
N GLY A 345 6.79 1.40 -5.91
CA GLY A 345 6.63 0.29 -4.97
C GLY A 345 7.73 0.23 -3.92
N ILE A 346 9.00 0.47 -4.30
CA ILE A 346 10.10 0.46 -3.33
C ILE A 346 9.98 1.61 -2.32
N ILE A 347 9.49 2.79 -2.73
CA ILE A 347 9.23 3.91 -1.82
C ILE A 347 8.11 3.56 -0.83
N LEU A 348 7.03 2.88 -1.27
CA LEU A 348 5.97 2.42 -0.37
C LEU A 348 6.50 1.44 0.68
N VAL A 349 7.33 0.49 0.27
CA VAL A 349 7.97 -0.48 1.17
C VAL A 349 8.87 0.23 2.18
N LEU A 350 9.80 1.07 1.71
CA LEU A 350 10.71 1.82 2.58
C LEU A 350 9.95 2.77 3.51
N GLY A 351 8.93 3.46 3.02
CA GLY A 351 8.09 4.35 3.80
C GLY A 351 7.50 3.65 5.03
N TYR A 352 6.94 2.46 4.82
CA TYR A 352 6.39 1.65 5.90
C TYR A 352 7.46 1.16 6.88
N PHE A 353 8.53 0.51 6.41
CA PHE A 353 9.53 -0.08 7.29
C PHE A 353 10.33 0.95 8.10
N LEU A 354 10.53 2.14 7.54
CA LEU A 354 11.24 3.23 8.23
C LEU A 354 10.36 4.00 9.23
N ASN A 355 9.04 3.89 9.13
CA ASN A 355 8.14 4.71 9.95
C ASN A 355 6.75 4.07 10.15
N LYS A 356 6.73 2.88 10.73
CA LYS A 356 5.50 2.07 10.95
C LYS A 356 4.38 2.82 11.69
N GLU A 357 4.74 3.73 12.60
CA GLU A 357 3.77 4.50 13.39
C GLU A 357 2.87 5.39 12.52
N LYS A 358 3.39 5.94 11.43
CA LYS A 358 2.59 6.75 10.48
C LYS A 358 1.48 5.97 9.77
N TYR A 359 1.50 4.62 9.82
CA TYR A 359 0.58 3.76 9.08
C TYR A 359 -0.53 3.13 9.95
N GLN A 360 -0.77 3.69 11.14
CA GLN A 360 -1.83 3.23 12.04
C GLN A 360 -3.21 3.85 11.73
N ASP A 361 -3.21 5.00 11.07
CA ASP A 361 -4.41 5.75 10.66
C ASP A 361 -4.29 6.21 9.19
N VAL A 362 -5.31 6.91 8.68
CA VAL A 362 -5.33 7.48 7.32
C VAL A 362 -4.96 8.97 7.27
N GLU A 363 -4.70 9.59 8.41
CA GLU A 363 -4.36 11.01 8.49
C GLU A 363 -3.00 11.31 7.82
N VAL A 364 -2.91 12.41 7.10
CA VAL A 364 -1.73 12.81 6.33
C VAL A 364 -1.26 14.17 6.80
N SER A 365 -0.03 14.23 7.30
CA SER A 365 0.57 15.46 7.85
C SER A 365 1.25 16.34 6.80
N GLU A 366 1.63 15.77 5.65
CA GLU A 366 2.41 16.45 4.61
C GLU A 366 1.61 16.56 3.31
N ASN A 367 1.72 17.71 2.61
CA ASN A 367 1.10 17.87 1.30
C ASN A 367 1.85 17.10 0.21
N VAL A 368 3.19 17.24 0.14
CA VAL A 368 4.04 16.60 -0.88
C VAL A 368 5.39 16.26 -0.26
N ASN A 369 5.79 15.00 -0.37
CA ASN A 369 7.16 14.57 -0.13
C ASN A 369 7.93 14.64 -1.46
N TRP A 370 8.67 15.72 -1.64
CA TRP A 370 9.41 15.97 -2.89
C TRP A 370 10.52 14.95 -3.13
N PHE A 371 11.15 14.40 -2.10
CA PHE A 371 12.17 13.37 -2.28
C PHE A 371 11.58 12.06 -2.82
N ALA A 372 10.36 11.72 -2.42
CA ALA A 372 9.64 10.58 -2.98
C ALA A 372 9.27 10.83 -4.46
N VAL A 373 8.72 12.00 -4.78
CA VAL A 373 8.34 12.37 -6.15
C VAL A 373 9.56 12.40 -7.07
N ILE A 374 10.63 13.11 -6.68
CA ILE A 374 11.89 13.19 -7.45
C ILE A 374 12.51 11.79 -7.59
N GLY A 375 12.47 10.97 -6.53
CA GLY A 375 12.96 9.60 -6.55
C GLY A 375 12.28 8.73 -7.60
N VAL A 376 10.95 8.85 -7.77
CA VAL A 376 10.21 8.15 -8.82
C VAL A 376 10.63 8.65 -10.20
N VAL A 377 10.69 9.95 -10.41
CA VAL A 377 11.04 10.54 -11.71
C VAL A 377 12.46 10.16 -12.12
N LEU A 378 13.44 10.35 -11.22
CA LEU A 378 14.83 9.98 -11.49
C LEU A 378 15.00 8.47 -11.66
N GLY A 379 14.30 7.67 -10.86
CA GLY A 379 14.28 6.22 -10.99
C GLY A 379 13.75 5.77 -12.35
N ALA A 380 12.66 6.35 -12.82
CA ALA A 380 12.09 6.08 -14.13
C ALA A 380 13.03 6.49 -15.27
N VAL A 381 13.67 7.66 -15.17
CA VAL A 381 14.65 8.14 -16.16
C VAL A 381 15.85 7.21 -16.25
N VAL A 382 16.43 6.84 -15.08
CA VAL A 382 17.59 5.93 -15.05
C VAL A 382 17.23 4.53 -15.57
N ALA A 383 16.05 4.01 -15.23
CA ALA A 383 15.57 2.73 -15.74
C ALA A 383 15.44 2.70 -17.27
N ASN A 384 15.09 3.84 -17.89
CA ASN A 384 14.99 3.96 -19.35
C ASN A 384 16.33 4.19 -20.04
N LEU A 385 17.28 4.89 -19.41
CA LEU A 385 18.53 5.28 -20.02
C LEU A 385 19.66 4.27 -19.79
N VAL A 386 19.61 3.54 -18.68
CA VAL A 386 20.66 2.57 -18.30
C VAL A 386 20.28 1.19 -18.79
N HIS A 387 20.92 0.74 -19.84
CA HIS A 387 20.67 -0.56 -20.46
C HIS A 387 21.47 -1.71 -19.83
N TRP A 388 22.20 -1.45 -18.74
CA TRP A 388 22.92 -2.45 -17.99
C TRP A 388 22.07 -3.02 -16.86
N GLY A 389 22.06 -4.36 -16.73
CA GLY A 389 21.27 -5.04 -15.71
C GLY A 389 19.78 -5.08 -16.02
N ILE A 390 18.96 -5.09 -14.96
CA ILE A 390 17.49 -5.12 -15.04
C ILE A 390 16.94 -3.71 -14.79
N ALA A 391 16.29 -3.11 -15.80
CA ALA A 391 15.79 -1.73 -15.77
C ALA A 391 14.95 -1.41 -14.53
N SER A 392 14.02 -2.29 -14.16
CA SER A 392 13.19 -2.16 -12.96
C SER A 392 14.00 -2.04 -11.67
N ILE A 393 15.10 -2.81 -11.55
CA ILE A 393 15.98 -2.78 -10.36
C ILE A 393 16.77 -1.48 -10.34
N ASN A 394 17.31 -1.05 -11.47
CA ASN A 394 18.04 0.22 -11.58
C ASN A 394 17.16 1.40 -11.08
N GLY A 395 15.90 1.45 -11.55
CA GLY A 395 14.94 2.45 -11.12
C GLY A 395 14.60 2.37 -9.63
N MET A 396 14.42 1.16 -9.08
CA MET A 396 14.16 0.96 -7.65
C MET A 396 15.34 1.44 -6.78
N VAL A 397 16.56 1.15 -7.17
CA VAL A 397 17.77 1.56 -6.41
C VAL A 397 17.86 3.08 -6.35
N VAL A 398 17.70 3.77 -7.48
CA VAL A 398 17.75 5.25 -7.53
C VAL A 398 16.63 5.86 -6.68
N ALA A 399 15.41 5.36 -6.80
CA ALA A 399 14.28 5.84 -6.01
C ALA A 399 14.48 5.61 -4.51
N ALA A 400 15.01 4.44 -4.12
CA ALA A 400 15.35 4.13 -2.74
C ALA A 400 16.38 5.09 -2.18
N VAL A 401 17.48 5.35 -2.89
CA VAL A 401 18.54 6.28 -2.47
C VAL A 401 17.98 7.69 -2.29
N CYS A 402 17.23 8.21 -3.26
CA CYS A 402 16.61 9.53 -3.17
C CYS A 402 15.67 9.64 -1.95
N TYR A 403 14.85 8.63 -1.71
CA TYR A 403 13.94 8.59 -0.58
C TYR A 403 14.68 8.55 0.77
N LEU A 404 15.74 7.74 0.88
CA LEU A 404 16.57 7.65 2.09
C LEU A 404 17.30 8.96 2.40
N ILE A 405 17.81 9.65 1.38
CA ILE A 405 18.40 11.00 1.53
C ILE A 405 17.35 11.96 2.08
N GLY A 406 16.15 11.96 1.52
CA GLY A 406 15.06 12.78 2.02
C GLY A 406 14.76 12.54 3.50
N ARG A 407 14.66 11.27 3.90
CA ARG A 407 14.44 10.89 5.30
C ARG A 407 15.57 11.35 6.23
N ALA A 408 16.83 11.27 5.79
CA ALA A 408 17.97 11.77 6.56
C ALA A 408 17.91 13.29 6.75
N VAL A 409 17.54 14.03 5.71
CA VAL A 409 17.35 15.49 5.76
C VAL A 409 16.19 15.87 6.70
N GLU A 410 15.06 15.20 6.60
CA GLU A 410 13.90 15.43 7.50
C GLU A 410 14.25 15.19 8.96
N LYS A 411 14.93 14.08 9.26
CA LYS A 411 15.38 13.75 10.62
C LYS A 411 16.31 14.82 11.17
N LYS A 412 17.25 15.32 10.36
CA LYS A 412 18.15 16.42 10.77
C LYS A 412 17.39 17.71 11.06
N LYS A 413 16.41 18.08 10.21
CA LYS A 413 15.55 19.27 10.42
C LYS A 413 14.72 19.14 11.70
N SER A 414 14.15 17.97 12.00
CA SER A 414 13.36 17.76 13.22
C SER A 414 14.20 17.88 14.49
N VAL A 415 15.43 17.36 14.50
CA VAL A 415 16.37 17.49 15.62
C VAL A 415 16.72 18.96 15.86
N ILE A 416 17.06 19.70 14.80
CA ILE A 416 17.39 21.15 14.89
C ILE A 416 16.19 21.95 15.40
N SER A 417 14.97 21.66 14.89
CA SER A 417 13.73 22.33 15.34
C SER A 417 13.45 22.07 16.81
N THR A 418 13.61 20.82 17.27
CA THR A 418 13.43 20.45 18.68
C THR A 418 14.44 21.16 19.58
N GLN A 419 15.69 21.26 19.13
CA GLN A 419 16.76 21.95 19.86
C GLN A 419 16.48 23.45 19.95
N ASN A 420 16.05 24.08 18.84
CA ASN A 420 15.66 25.51 18.83
C ASN A 420 14.44 25.77 19.72
N ASN A 421 13.44 24.88 19.73
CA ASN A 421 12.29 25.04 20.62
C ASN A 421 12.65 24.88 22.09
N ARG A 422 13.56 23.96 22.44
CA ARG A 422 14.09 23.83 23.81
C ARG A 422 14.84 25.11 24.24
N THR A 423 15.67 25.65 23.34
CA THR A 423 16.41 26.90 23.63
C THR A 423 15.46 28.09 23.84
N LYS A 424 14.42 28.22 22.97
CA LYS A 424 13.38 29.26 23.15
C LYS A 424 12.59 29.09 24.45
N ALA A 425 12.21 27.83 24.80
CA ALA A 425 11.52 27.55 26.06
C ALA A 425 12.39 27.91 27.27
N HIS A 426 13.68 27.58 27.22
CA HIS A 426 14.63 27.95 28.29
C HIS A 426 14.74 29.46 28.44
N GLN A 427 14.88 30.20 27.32
CA GLN A 427 14.91 31.67 27.33
C GLN A 427 13.62 32.28 27.89
N LEU A 428 12.47 31.69 27.57
CA LEU A 428 11.16 32.15 28.08
C LEU A 428 11.05 31.93 29.60
N VAL A 429 11.54 30.81 30.12
CA VAL A 429 11.58 30.51 31.55
C VAL A 429 12.52 31.48 32.29
N GLU A 430 13.69 31.79 31.72
CA GLU A 430 14.61 32.80 32.28
C GLU A 430 13.98 34.19 32.30
N LEU A 431 13.31 34.60 31.21
CA LEU A 431 12.60 35.89 31.15
C LEU A 431 11.46 35.96 32.17
N MET A 432 10.67 34.89 32.32
CA MET A 432 9.61 34.81 33.33
C MET A 432 10.19 34.86 34.75
N GLY A 433 11.30 34.18 35.01
CA GLY A 433 12.02 34.21 36.28
C GLY A 433 12.50 35.65 36.60
N PHE A 434 13.05 36.36 35.61
CA PHE A 434 13.47 37.75 35.74
C PHE A 434 12.30 38.70 36.05
N PHE A 435 11.16 38.56 35.36
CA PHE A 435 9.96 39.36 35.62
C PHE A 435 9.34 39.05 36.99
N LEU A 436 9.32 37.81 37.43
CA LEU A 436 8.88 37.42 38.78
C LEU A 436 9.79 38.01 39.85
N CYS A 437 11.12 37.98 39.66
CA CYS A 437 12.09 38.60 40.57
C CYS A 437 11.93 40.12 40.64
N MET A 438 11.69 40.79 39.50
CA MET A 438 11.42 42.24 39.49
C MET A 438 10.10 42.58 40.20
N LYS A 439 9.05 41.80 40.01
CA LYS A 439 7.76 41.97 40.70
C LYS A 439 7.89 41.74 42.20
N CYS A 440 8.66 40.76 42.62
CA CYS A 440 8.99 40.50 44.02
C CYS A 440 9.81 41.63 44.65
N ARG A 441 10.82 42.13 43.94
CA ARG A 441 11.60 43.32 44.39
C ARG A 441 10.74 44.58 44.53
N ARG A 442 9.80 44.82 43.60
CA ARG A 442 8.85 45.95 43.70
C ARG A 442 7.93 45.81 44.93
N SER A 443 7.38 44.58 45.14
CA SER A 443 6.54 44.30 46.29
C SER A 443 7.29 44.48 47.63
N LEU A 444 8.53 44.00 47.70
CA LEU A 444 9.37 44.16 48.88
C LEU A 444 9.73 45.65 49.14
N ARG A 445 10.01 46.45 48.08
CA ARG A 445 10.23 47.90 48.23
C ARG A 445 8.96 48.64 48.70
N ALA A 446 7.78 48.25 48.14
CA ALA A 446 6.51 48.85 48.56
C ALA A 446 6.21 48.54 50.06
N ARG A 447 6.44 47.30 50.51
CA ARG A 447 6.28 46.90 51.91
C ARG A 447 7.27 47.62 52.84
N ARG A 448 8.52 47.91 52.39
CA ARG A 448 9.52 48.64 53.15
C ARG A 448 9.14 50.13 53.30
N VAL A 449 8.60 50.71 52.21
CA VAL A 449 8.10 52.07 52.25
C VAL A 449 6.88 52.21 53.17
N GLU A 450 6.01 51.23 53.20
CA GLU A 450 4.82 51.16 54.04
C GLU A 450 5.20 50.95 55.53
N HIS A 451 6.19 50.06 55.76
CA HIS A 451 6.76 49.86 57.10
C HIS A 451 7.44 51.18 57.65
N ASP A 452 8.24 51.88 56.82
CA ASP A 452 8.88 53.12 57.15
C ASP A 452 7.88 54.30 57.34
N ARG A 453 6.69 54.22 56.67
CA ARG A 453 5.58 55.16 56.95
C ARG A 453 4.92 54.86 58.28
N ARG A 454 4.60 53.64 58.59
CA ARG A 454 3.99 53.20 59.87
C ARG A 454 4.93 53.56 61.05
N GLN A 455 6.23 53.32 60.88
CA GLN A 455 7.20 53.69 61.90
C GLN A 455 7.24 55.21 62.17
N ARG A 456 7.19 56.05 61.12
CA ARG A 456 7.10 57.51 61.22
C ARG A 456 5.77 57.95 61.83
N ASP A 457 4.68 57.30 61.60
CA ASP A 457 3.37 57.60 62.20
C ASP A 457 3.33 57.18 63.67
N ILE A 458 3.99 56.10 64.07
CA ILE A 458 4.19 55.70 65.48
C ILE A 458 5.08 56.67 66.21
N ASP A 459 6.17 57.13 65.58
CA ASP A 459 7.10 58.15 66.18
C ASP A 459 6.45 59.53 66.29
N ARG A 460 5.43 59.86 65.47
CA ARG A 460 4.61 61.07 65.60
C ARG A 460 3.54 60.95 66.68
N ALA A 461 2.95 59.78 66.86
CA ALA A 461 1.93 59.51 67.90
C ALA A 461 2.55 59.46 69.33
N GLY A 462 3.86 59.14 69.42
CA GLY A 462 4.57 59.08 70.69
C GLY A 462 4.94 60.42 71.30
N ARG A 463 4.62 61.57 70.68
CA ARG A 463 4.87 62.95 71.18
C ARG A 463 3.60 63.70 71.50
N GLY A 464 2.47 63.05 71.71
CA GLY A 464 1.21 63.64 72.13
C GLY A 464 0.59 62.90 73.29
N ASP A 465 0.69 63.46 74.47
CA ASP A 465 -0.02 63.33 75.71
C ASP A 465 -0.92 62.12 76.02
N HIS A 466 -0.77 61.70 77.25
CA HIS A 466 -1.56 60.81 78.11
C HIS A 466 -3.08 60.80 77.94
N SER A 467 -3.56 59.66 78.22
CA SER A 467 -4.88 59.24 78.71
C SER A 467 -5.82 58.64 77.68
N ALA A 468 -5.97 57.33 77.75
CA ALA A 468 -7.21 56.62 78.01
C ALA A 468 -7.02 55.11 77.78
N GLU A 469 -7.36 54.44 78.86
CA GLU A 469 -7.53 53.00 78.92
C GLU A 469 -8.59 52.49 77.93
N CYS A 470 -8.46 51.22 77.62
CA CYS A 470 -9.48 50.22 77.30
C CYS A 470 -9.39 49.51 75.97
N ASP A 471 -9.37 48.22 76.15
CA ASP A 471 -9.84 47.08 75.39
C ASP A 471 -8.95 46.53 74.27
N ALA A 472 -8.19 45.52 74.73
CA ALA A 472 -7.62 44.46 73.89
C ALA A 472 -8.61 43.28 73.84
N GLY A 473 -9.38 43.18 72.76
CA GLY A 473 -10.23 42.06 72.52
C GLY A 473 -10.73 42.07 71.07
N ASP A 474 -10.44 41.03 70.31
CA ASP A 474 -11.01 40.75 69.02
C ASP A 474 -10.45 41.43 67.76
N ALA A 475 -9.24 41.03 67.36
CA ALA A 475 -8.80 41.14 65.96
C ALA A 475 -7.77 40.08 65.57
N LYS A 476 -8.05 38.85 65.92
CA LYS A 476 -7.26 37.69 65.47
C LYS A 476 -8.13 36.53 64.99
N ARG A 477 -9.08 36.84 64.06
CA ARG A 477 -9.82 35.76 63.36
C ARG A 477 -10.48 36.30 62.10
N SER A 478 -9.75 36.58 61.01
CA SER A 478 -10.34 36.63 59.68
C SER A 478 -9.32 36.88 58.55
N LEU A 479 -8.29 36.06 58.43
CA LEU A 479 -7.46 36.09 57.23
C LEU A 479 -6.71 34.77 57.01
N LEU A 480 -7.44 33.64 57.07
CA LEU A 480 -7.00 32.38 56.50
C LEU A 480 -8.22 31.45 56.47
N PRO A 481 -8.99 31.39 55.38
CA PRO A 481 -9.04 30.22 54.59
C PRO A 481 -9.47 30.45 53.11
N GLU A 482 -8.66 31.02 52.26
CA GLU A 482 -8.98 31.05 50.82
C GLU A 482 -7.94 30.38 49.91
N LEU A 483 -6.79 29.98 50.44
CA LEU A 483 -5.76 29.32 49.63
C LEU A 483 -5.80 27.78 49.68
N SER A 484 -6.57 27.17 50.59
CA SER A 484 -6.66 25.72 50.66
C SER A 484 -7.81 25.10 49.88
N ARG A 485 -8.77 25.91 49.36
CA ARG A 485 -9.89 25.42 48.55
C ARG A 485 -9.62 25.28 47.06
N ARG A 486 -8.59 25.93 46.52
CA ARG A 486 -8.25 25.84 45.09
C ARG A 486 -7.35 24.64 44.73
N GLU A 487 -6.65 24.03 45.68
CA GLU A 487 -5.86 22.83 45.42
C GLU A 487 -6.65 21.51 45.54
N HIS A 488 -7.80 21.52 46.20
CA HIS A 488 -8.64 20.32 46.34
C HIS A 488 -9.58 20.08 45.16
N ASP A 489 -10.04 21.14 44.47
CA ASP A 489 -10.92 21.02 43.30
C ASP A 489 -10.18 20.63 42.01
N ALA A 490 -8.85 20.79 41.94
CA ALA A 490 -8.05 20.37 40.80
C ALA A 490 -7.72 18.86 40.81
N ARG A 491 -7.83 18.17 41.95
CA ARG A 491 -7.58 16.72 42.07
C ARG A 491 -8.82 15.85 41.88
N ASP A 492 -10.02 16.38 42.07
CA ASP A 492 -11.27 15.64 41.91
C ASP A 492 -11.81 15.64 40.47
N GLY A 493 -11.38 16.57 39.62
CA GLY A 493 -11.74 16.62 38.19
C GLY A 493 -11.09 15.53 37.35
N GLN A 494 -9.97 14.95 37.76
CA GLN A 494 -9.27 13.90 37.02
C GLN A 494 -9.69 12.47 37.36
N LYS A 495 -10.48 12.26 38.40
CA LYS A 495 -10.95 10.93 38.81
C LYS A 495 -12.36 10.56 38.33
N LYS A 496 -13.11 11.48 37.71
CA LYS A 496 -14.48 11.23 37.25
C LYS A 496 -14.66 10.90 35.76
N GLN A 497 -13.57 10.80 35.00
CA GLN A 497 -13.65 10.46 33.56
C GLN A 497 -13.30 8.98 33.24
N GLN A 498 -13.11 8.12 34.22
CA GLN A 498 -12.67 6.74 33.99
C GLN A 498 -13.70 5.66 34.36
N TYR A 499 -14.99 6.00 34.60
CA TYR A 499 -16.02 4.98 34.86
C TYR A 499 -17.34 5.36 34.21
N ARG A 500 -17.53 4.92 32.95
CA ARG A 500 -18.84 4.63 32.36
C ARG A 500 -18.63 3.69 31.17
N ASP A 501 -18.78 2.41 31.45
CA ASP A 501 -19.31 1.47 30.45
C ASP A 501 -20.01 0.32 31.18
N PRO A 502 -21.24 -0.01 30.82
CA PRO A 502 -22.04 -1.01 31.53
C PRO A 502 -22.12 -2.35 30.79
N LYS A 503 -21.99 -3.42 31.57
CA LYS A 503 -22.62 -4.74 31.43
C LYS A 503 -22.35 -5.57 30.17
N LEU A 504 -21.70 -6.72 30.42
CA LEU A 504 -22.23 -8.00 29.97
C LEU A 504 -21.76 -9.14 30.90
N HIS A 505 -22.73 -9.89 31.41
CA HIS A 505 -22.60 -11.13 32.17
C HIS A 505 -21.95 -12.23 31.33
N THR A 506 -21.08 -13.07 31.90
CA THR A 506 -21.34 -14.48 32.16
C THR A 506 -20.09 -15.22 32.67
N THR A 507 -20.27 -15.89 33.82
CA THR A 507 -19.73 -17.18 34.26
C THR A 507 -18.23 -17.48 34.21
N ALA A 508 -17.70 -17.60 35.45
CA ALA A 508 -16.47 -18.32 35.81
C ALA A 508 -16.68 -19.85 35.71
N PRO A 509 -15.59 -20.64 35.76
CA PRO A 509 -15.26 -21.24 37.03
C PRO A 509 -13.74 -21.28 37.39
N PHE A 510 -13.53 -21.15 38.68
CA PHE A 510 -12.51 -21.70 39.59
C PHE A 510 -11.23 -22.32 39.01
N PHE A 511 -10.08 -21.80 39.42
CA PHE A 511 -8.98 -22.61 39.95
C PHE A 511 -8.09 -21.79 40.92
N THR A 512 -7.75 -22.39 42.04
CA THR A 512 -6.97 -21.95 43.20
C THR A 512 -5.46 -21.92 42.94
N PRO A 513 -4.67 -21.12 43.68
CA PRO A 513 -3.21 -21.03 43.54
C PRO A 513 -2.46 -21.96 44.51
N PRO A 514 -1.19 -22.26 44.27
CA PRO A 514 -0.29 -22.67 45.36
C PRO A 514 0.72 -21.59 45.76
N GLN A 515 0.95 -21.55 47.03
CA GLN A 515 1.87 -20.76 47.83
C GLN A 515 3.34 -21.16 47.65
N GLY A 516 4.23 -20.24 48.01
CA GLY A 516 5.60 -20.51 48.45
C GLY A 516 6.64 -19.68 47.68
N GLY A 517 7.18 -18.64 48.16
CA GLY A 517 8.11 -18.50 49.25
C GLY A 517 9.51 -18.23 48.74
N ARG A 518 10.01 -17.03 48.89
CA ARG A 518 11.29 -16.65 49.52
C ARG A 518 11.86 -15.32 48.98
N ARG A 519 12.03 -14.42 49.92
CA ARG A 519 12.83 -13.20 49.85
C ARG A 519 14.30 -13.53 49.53
N ARG A 520 14.94 -12.73 48.74
CA ARG A 520 16.34 -12.27 48.97
C ARG A 520 16.59 -10.91 48.34
N SER A 521 17.14 -10.12 49.15
CA SER A 521 17.60 -8.78 49.20
C SER A 521 18.89 -8.52 48.42
N CYS A 522 19.07 -7.23 48.03
CA CYS A 522 20.34 -6.44 47.94
C CYS A 522 21.32 -6.83 46.83
N ARG A 523 21.93 -5.94 46.08
CA ARG A 523 22.70 -4.72 46.40
C ARG A 523 23.09 -4.03 45.08
N CYS A 524 23.12 -2.72 45.11
CA CYS A 524 23.89 -1.87 44.20
C CYS A 524 25.39 -2.11 44.36
N THR A 525 26.14 -2.01 43.24
CA THR A 525 27.49 -1.38 43.10
C THR A 525 27.90 -1.55 41.65
N THR A 526 28.26 -0.64 41.01
CA THR A 526 29.07 0.45 40.47
C THR A 526 28.71 0.69 39.02
#